data_3627ebe0b6f419dc852393c55fbe75b2
#
_entry.id   3627ebe0b6f419dc852393c55fbe75b2
#
_cell.length_a   1.000
_cell.length_b   1.000
_cell.length_c   1.000
_cell.angle_alpha   90.00
_cell.angle_beta   90.00
_cell.angle_gamma   90.00
#
_symmetry.space_group_name_H-M   'P 1'
#
loop_
_entity.id
_entity.type
_entity.pdbx_description
1 polymer ?
#
loop_
_entity_poly.entity_id
_entity_poly.type
_entity_poly.pdbx_seq_one_letter_code
_entity_poly.pdbx_strand_id
1 'polypeptide(L)'
;MSAIQYQKTEDHIVILTFDSPNQSANTMNADFRTALEEVVAQLQADEQIAGIIFRSAKKTFFAGGDLDELIQATPEHATEFFNMVEDMKAKLRYIETRGIPVVAALNGTALGGGWEIALCAHHRIALNDVKTKFGLPEVTLGLLPGGGGIVRMVRLLGLQNALPLLMEGKQFGVEKAKSLGLVHDTAESLDELLEKSIAWIKQHPQSQQPFDVKGYKIPGGSPSSPAVAQMLAIAPAMLRDKTKGC
;
A
#
# COMPACT_ATOMS: atom_id res chain seq x y z
N MET A 1 6.91 18.75 14.12
CA MET A 1 6.45 18.69 12.71
C MET A 1 5.64 17.41 12.57
N SER A 2 4.50 17.44 11.86
CA SER A 2 3.67 16.25 11.64
C SER A 2 4.39 15.26 10.71
N ALA A 3 4.21 13.97 10.92
CA ALA A 3 4.75 12.92 10.07
C ALA A 3 4.08 12.86 8.67
N ILE A 4 2.93 13.53 8.51
CA ILE A 4 2.25 13.71 7.22
C ILE A 4 1.94 15.20 7.07
N GLN A 5 2.46 15.81 6.02
CA GLN A 5 2.14 17.18 5.66
C GLN A 5 0.94 17.18 4.71
N TYR A 6 -0.06 17.99 5.02
CA TYR A 6 -1.26 18.19 4.19
C TYR A 6 -1.13 19.49 3.41
N GLN A 7 -1.15 19.41 2.10
CA GLN A 7 -1.14 20.58 1.22
C GLN A 7 -2.25 20.45 0.18
N LYS A 8 -3.10 21.46 0.05
CA LYS A 8 -4.12 21.53 -1.01
C LYS A 8 -3.70 22.53 -2.08
N THR A 9 -3.74 22.09 -3.33
CA THR A 9 -3.42 22.93 -4.50
C THR A 9 -4.62 23.79 -4.91
N GLU A 10 -4.41 24.77 -5.80
CA GLU A 10 -5.47 25.58 -6.39
C GLU A 10 -6.47 24.73 -7.20
N ASP A 11 -6.02 23.61 -7.76
CA ASP A 11 -6.86 22.62 -8.46
C ASP A 11 -7.62 21.69 -7.51
N HIS A 12 -7.67 21.99 -6.21
CA HIS A 12 -8.29 21.16 -5.16
C HIS A 12 -7.71 19.75 -5.01
N ILE A 13 -6.47 19.52 -5.45
CA ILE A 13 -5.77 18.26 -5.24
C ILE A 13 -5.05 18.33 -3.90
N VAL A 14 -5.27 17.34 -3.05
CA VAL A 14 -4.58 17.19 -1.77
C VAL A 14 -3.30 16.38 -1.96
N ILE A 15 -2.17 16.96 -1.57
CA ILE A 15 -0.88 16.29 -1.56
C ILE A 15 -0.54 15.94 -0.11
N LEU A 16 -0.51 14.64 0.18
CA LEU A 16 -0.08 14.09 1.46
C LEU A 16 1.39 13.68 1.35
N THR A 17 2.27 14.48 1.97
CA THR A 17 3.70 14.23 1.95
C THR A 17 4.12 13.54 3.25
N PHE A 18 4.56 12.29 3.16
CA PHE A 18 5.14 11.54 4.28
C PHE A 18 6.52 12.09 4.61
N ASP A 19 6.72 12.51 5.85
CA ASP A 19 7.97 13.11 6.32
C ASP A 19 8.15 12.87 7.82
N SER A 20 8.42 11.63 8.20
CA SER A 20 8.65 11.24 9.60
C SER A 20 9.76 12.08 10.22
N PRO A 21 9.48 12.82 11.32
CA PRO A 21 10.47 13.69 11.96
C PRO A 21 11.67 12.89 12.45
N ASN A 22 12.86 13.45 12.27
CA ASN A 22 14.13 12.88 12.77
C ASN A 22 14.44 11.44 12.30
N GLN A 23 13.76 10.97 11.26
CA GLN A 23 13.99 9.64 10.67
C GLN A 23 14.48 9.75 9.23
N SER A 24 15.32 8.81 8.81
CA SER A 24 15.81 8.72 7.42
C SER A 24 14.80 8.11 6.47
N ALA A 25 13.80 7.41 6.97
CA ALA A 25 12.72 6.77 6.24
C ALA A 25 11.38 6.97 6.97
N ASN A 26 10.29 6.90 6.24
CA ASN A 26 8.95 6.90 6.82
C ASN A 26 8.60 5.51 7.33
N THR A 27 8.05 5.41 8.54
CA THR A 27 7.57 4.16 9.15
C THR A 27 6.17 4.36 9.76
N MET A 28 5.43 3.27 9.93
CA MET A 28 4.11 3.27 10.59
C MET A 28 4.25 3.28 12.12
N ASN A 29 4.93 4.28 12.66
CA ASN A 29 5.07 4.51 14.09
C ASN A 29 3.90 5.32 14.67
N ALA A 30 3.96 5.63 15.97
CA ALA A 30 2.93 6.41 16.66
C ALA A 30 2.70 7.81 16.03
N ASP A 31 3.78 8.51 15.63
CA ASP A 31 3.69 9.83 15.00
C ASP A 31 2.93 9.76 13.66
N PHE A 32 3.20 8.71 12.86
CA PHE A 32 2.47 8.49 11.62
C PHE A 32 0.99 8.20 11.86
N ARG A 33 0.66 7.38 12.86
CA ARG A 33 -0.75 7.05 13.17
C ARG A 33 -1.53 8.28 13.61
N THR A 34 -0.95 9.10 14.48
CA THR A 34 -1.52 10.39 14.91
C THR A 34 -1.73 11.33 13.72
N ALA A 35 -0.71 11.47 12.87
CA ALA A 35 -0.79 12.31 11.68
C ALA A 35 -1.84 11.81 10.68
N LEU A 36 -2.00 10.49 10.52
CA LEU A 36 -3.02 9.90 9.66
C LEU A 36 -4.44 10.19 10.17
N GLU A 37 -4.64 10.18 11.50
CA GLU A 37 -5.92 10.58 12.10
C GLU A 37 -6.27 12.03 11.82
N GLU A 38 -5.31 12.95 12.02
CA GLU A 38 -5.48 14.38 11.71
C GLU A 38 -5.78 14.60 10.23
N VAL A 39 -5.07 13.90 9.33
CA VAL A 39 -5.31 13.96 7.88
C VAL A 39 -6.70 13.48 7.53
N VAL A 40 -7.14 12.35 8.08
CA VAL A 40 -8.50 11.83 7.81
C VAL A 40 -9.57 12.81 8.30
N ALA A 41 -9.39 13.44 9.46
CA ALA A 41 -10.31 14.47 9.95
C ALA A 41 -10.37 15.69 9.01
N GLN A 42 -9.22 16.15 8.49
CA GLN A 42 -9.18 17.23 7.49
C GLN A 42 -9.87 16.82 6.18
N LEU A 43 -9.60 15.60 5.70
CA LEU A 43 -10.26 15.08 4.51
C LEU A 43 -11.78 14.94 4.68
N GLN A 44 -12.26 14.61 5.88
CA GLN A 44 -13.70 14.52 6.18
C GLN A 44 -14.37 15.89 6.19
N ALA A 45 -13.68 16.92 6.67
CA ALA A 45 -14.18 18.29 6.75
C ALA A 45 -14.16 19.02 5.39
N ASP A 46 -13.42 18.53 4.41
CA ASP A 46 -13.26 19.17 3.09
C ASP A 46 -14.05 18.43 2.01
N GLU A 47 -15.14 19.04 1.56
CA GLU A 47 -15.99 18.49 0.49
C GLU A 47 -15.46 18.80 -0.93
N GLN A 48 -14.48 19.72 -1.05
CA GLN A 48 -13.97 20.19 -2.34
C GLN A 48 -12.60 19.59 -2.67
N ILE A 49 -12.49 18.28 -2.63
CA ILE A 49 -11.26 17.57 -2.99
C ILE A 49 -11.43 16.88 -4.34
N ALA A 50 -10.60 17.27 -5.32
CA ALA A 50 -10.59 16.70 -6.66
C ALA A 50 -9.82 15.37 -6.73
N GLY A 51 -8.86 15.15 -5.82
CA GLY A 51 -8.07 13.92 -5.73
C GLY A 51 -6.98 14.01 -4.67
N ILE A 52 -6.31 12.89 -4.41
CA ILE A 52 -5.29 12.78 -3.39
C ILE A 52 -4.00 12.20 -3.99
N ILE A 53 -2.85 12.77 -3.65
CA ILE A 53 -1.53 12.25 -4.01
C ILE A 53 -0.79 11.88 -2.73
N PHE A 54 -0.35 10.63 -2.62
CA PHE A 54 0.63 10.17 -1.64
C PHE A 54 2.01 10.35 -2.20
N ARG A 55 2.88 11.07 -1.50
CA ARG A 55 4.31 11.19 -1.84
C ARG A 55 5.17 11.16 -0.59
N SER A 56 6.48 11.05 -0.75
CA SER A 56 7.44 11.09 0.33
C SER A 56 8.45 12.23 0.16
N ALA A 57 8.83 12.86 1.27
CA ALA A 57 9.96 13.79 1.33
C ALA A 57 11.31 13.06 1.52
N LYS A 58 11.29 11.76 1.80
CA LYS A 58 12.49 10.94 2.01
C LYS A 58 12.97 10.31 0.69
N LYS A 59 14.18 9.71 0.71
CA LYS A 59 14.71 8.96 -0.46
C LYS A 59 13.89 7.72 -0.80
N THR A 60 13.27 7.09 0.20
CA THR A 60 12.32 5.99 0.02
C THR A 60 10.90 6.52 0.12
N PHE A 61 9.95 5.81 -0.50
CA PHE A 61 8.54 6.15 -0.34
C PHE A 61 8.11 5.86 1.10
N PHE A 62 8.26 4.60 1.57
CA PHE A 62 7.88 4.21 2.91
C PHE A 62 8.48 2.83 3.26
N ALA A 63 9.07 2.71 4.46
CA ALA A 63 9.84 1.52 4.84
C ALA A 63 9.03 0.39 5.50
N GLY A 64 7.78 0.65 5.88
CA GLY A 64 6.91 -0.35 6.53
C GLY A 64 6.59 -0.06 7.98
N GLY A 65 6.30 -1.10 8.77
CA GLY A 65 6.06 -0.99 10.20
C GLY A 65 7.30 -0.58 10.97
N ASP A 66 7.10 -0.03 12.15
CA ASP A 66 8.20 0.24 13.09
C ASP A 66 8.57 -1.06 13.80
N LEU A 67 9.78 -1.58 13.50
CA LEU A 67 10.24 -2.85 14.06
C LEU A 67 10.53 -2.76 15.55
N ASP A 68 10.92 -1.59 16.06
CA ASP A 68 11.18 -1.38 17.48
C ASP A 68 9.87 -1.41 18.29
N GLU A 69 8.78 -0.87 17.74
CA GLU A 69 7.45 -1.02 18.35
C GLU A 69 6.95 -2.48 18.27
N LEU A 70 7.15 -3.14 17.11
CA LEU A 70 6.67 -4.51 16.90
C LEU A 70 7.35 -5.53 17.83
N ILE A 71 8.64 -5.37 18.10
CA ILE A 71 9.40 -6.27 18.97
C ILE A 71 8.97 -6.17 20.45
N GLN A 72 8.36 -5.04 20.84
CA GLN A 72 7.87 -4.80 22.18
C GLN A 72 6.44 -5.31 22.41
N ALA A 73 5.77 -5.75 21.33
CA ALA A 73 4.41 -6.29 21.44
C ALA A 73 4.43 -7.61 22.23
N THR A 74 3.61 -7.69 23.27
CA THR A 74 3.43 -8.89 24.08
C THR A 74 1.98 -9.40 23.97
N PRO A 75 1.69 -10.66 24.33
CA PRO A 75 0.35 -11.22 24.29
C PRO A 75 -0.67 -10.38 25.09
N GLU A 76 -0.25 -9.72 26.17
CA GLU A 76 -1.10 -8.88 27.02
C GLU A 76 -1.64 -7.66 26.26
N HIS A 77 -0.86 -7.15 25.28
CA HIS A 77 -1.24 -5.99 24.46
C HIS A 77 -1.90 -6.38 23.13
N ALA A 78 -2.20 -7.68 22.93
CA ALA A 78 -2.71 -8.17 21.63
C ALA A 78 -4.01 -7.46 21.19
N THR A 79 -4.92 -7.17 22.13
CA THR A 79 -6.18 -6.46 21.83
C THR A 79 -5.94 -5.02 21.42
N GLU A 80 -5.05 -4.31 22.10
CA GLU A 80 -4.71 -2.92 21.78
C GLU A 80 -4.04 -2.85 20.41
N PHE A 81 -3.08 -3.75 20.16
CA PHE A 81 -2.40 -3.86 18.88
C PHE A 81 -3.37 -4.18 17.72
N PHE A 82 -4.27 -5.13 17.93
CA PHE A 82 -5.31 -5.47 16.96
C PHE A 82 -6.18 -4.24 16.63
N ASN A 83 -6.68 -3.55 17.65
CA ASN A 83 -7.52 -2.36 17.46
C ASN A 83 -6.77 -1.24 16.73
N MET A 84 -5.50 -1.02 17.05
CA MET A 84 -4.63 -0.06 16.37
C MET A 84 -4.48 -0.39 14.88
N VAL A 85 -4.25 -1.65 14.53
CA VAL A 85 -4.12 -2.08 13.13
C VAL A 85 -5.45 -1.95 12.39
N GLU A 86 -6.56 -2.34 13.00
CA GLU A 86 -7.90 -2.20 12.40
C GLU A 86 -8.28 -0.74 12.17
N ASP A 87 -7.99 0.14 13.13
CA ASP A 87 -8.21 1.58 12.99
C ASP A 87 -7.39 2.18 11.84
N MET A 88 -6.12 1.83 11.74
CA MET A 88 -5.27 2.26 10.62
C MET A 88 -5.81 1.76 9.26
N LYS A 89 -6.23 0.50 9.20
CA LYS A 89 -6.87 -0.08 8.00
C LYS A 89 -8.16 0.65 7.63
N ALA A 90 -8.98 0.98 8.61
CA ALA A 90 -10.22 1.72 8.39
C ALA A 90 -9.95 3.11 7.82
N LYS A 91 -8.94 3.83 8.33
CA LYS A 91 -8.53 5.14 7.81
C LYS A 91 -8.01 5.06 6.37
N LEU A 92 -7.16 4.10 6.06
CA LEU A 92 -6.70 3.87 4.69
C LEU A 92 -7.86 3.49 3.76
N ARG A 93 -8.77 2.65 4.23
CA ARG A 93 -9.95 2.26 3.45
C ARG A 93 -10.91 3.43 3.22
N TYR A 94 -11.07 4.30 4.21
CA TYR A 94 -11.82 5.54 4.04
C TYR A 94 -11.28 6.39 2.89
N ILE A 95 -9.95 6.60 2.83
CA ILE A 95 -9.32 7.35 1.74
C ILE A 95 -9.56 6.65 0.39
N GLU A 96 -9.40 5.33 0.34
CA GLU A 96 -9.56 4.50 -0.86
C GLU A 96 -10.99 4.52 -1.42
N THR A 97 -12.01 4.68 -0.58
CA THR A 97 -13.42 4.56 -0.98
C THR A 97 -14.19 5.86 -1.09
N ARG A 98 -13.52 6.99 -1.04
CA ARG A 98 -14.16 8.32 -1.18
C ARG A 98 -14.78 8.59 -2.56
N GLY A 99 -14.52 7.73 -3.55
CA GLY A 99 -15.00 7.93 -4.93
C GLY A 99 -14.17 8.93 -5.74
N ILE A 100 -13.15 9.56 -5.13
CA ILE A 100 -12.20 10.48 -5.78
C ILE A 100 -10.88 9.74 -6.11
N PRO A 101 -10.13 10.19 -7.13
CA PRO A 101 -8.85 9.58 -7.49
C PRO A 101 -7.80 9.71 -6.38
N VAL A 102 -7.09 8.62 -6.12
CA VAL A 102 -5.92 8.58 -5.24
C VAL A 102 -4.74 8.03 -6.03
N VAL A 103 -3.64 8.77 -6.06
CA VAL A 103 -2.40 8.38 -6.74
C VAL A 103 -1.27 8.21 -5.73
N ALA A 104 -0.54 7.11 -5.82
CA ALA A 104 0.73 6.95 -5.12
C ALA A 104 1.89 7.33 -6.06
N ALA A 105 2.55 8.43 -5.75
CA ALA A 105 3.75 8.91 -6.42
C ALA A 105 4.99 8.29 -5.74
N LEU A 106 5.40 7.13 -6.25
CA LEU A 106 6.43 6.28 -5.66
C LEU A 106 7.83 6.76 -6.05
N ASN A 107 8.40 7.64 -5.26
CA ASN A 107 9.73 8.21 -5.50
C ASN A 107 10.89 7.26 -5.14
N GLY A 108 10.60 6.06 -4.63
CA GLY A 108 11.57 5.07 -4.22
C GLY A 108 10.93 3.84 -3.58
N THR A 109 11.73 3.08 -2.87
CA THR A 109 11.33 1.80 -2.25
C THR A 109 10.12 1.95 -1.33
N ALA A 110 9.15 1.03 -1.49
CA ALA A 110 7.97 0.88 -0.64
C ALA A 110 7.84 -0.59 -0.21
N LEU A 111 8.04 -0.88 1.06
CA LEU A 111 8.02 -2.23 1.61
C LEU A 111 7.01 -2.35 2.75
N GLY A 112 6.48 -3.55 2.95
CA GLY A 112 5.56 -3.84 4.04
C GLY A 112 4.39 -2.87 4.04
N GLY A 113 4.10 -2.28 5.20
CA GLY A 113 3.07 -1.25 5.34
C GLY A 113 3.16 -0.10 4.34
N GLY A 114 4.39 0.25 3.88
CA GLY A 114 4.56 1.26 2.83
C GLY A 114 3.99 0.83 1.48
N TRP A 115 4.15 -0.45 1.14
CA TRP A 115 3.51 -1.01 -0.04
C TRP A 115 2.01 -1.16 0.15
N GLU A 116 1.53 -1.46 1.36
CA GLU A 116 0.11 -1.51 1.69
C GLU A 116 -0.56 -0.14 1.52
N ILE A 117 0.10 0.96 1.92
CA ILE A 117 -0.36 2.34 1.63
C ILE A 117 -0.41 2.58 0.12
N ALA A 118 0.63 2.20 -0.62
CA ALA A 118 0.66 2.37 -2.07
C ALA A 118 -0.47 1.60 -2.77
N LEU A 119 -0.80 0.41 -2.29
CA LEU A 119 -1.90 -0.42 -2.80
C LEU A 119 -3.30 0.15 -2.52
N CYS A 120 -3.45 1.05 -1.54
CA CYS A 120 -4.70 1.80 -1.32
C CYS A 120 -4.97 2.81 -2.43
N ALA A 121 -3.95 3.29 -3.13
CA ALA A 121 -4.12 4.22 -4.23
C ALA A 121 -4.73 3.52 -5.46
N HIS A 122 -5.59 4.24 -6.19
CA HIS A 122 -6.17 3.76 -7.44
C HIS A 122 -5.14 3.65 -8.56
N HIS A 123 -4.17 4.55 -8.55
CA HIS A 123 -3.10 4.60 -9.53
C HIS A 123 -1.74 4.72 -8.86
N ARG A 124 -0.74 4.04 -9.35
CA ARG A 124 0.63 4.03 -8.83
C ARG A 124 1.58 4.37 -9.97
N ILE A 125 2.32 5.45 -9.79
CA ILE A 125 3.38 5.88 -10.73
C ILE A 125 4.70 5.76 -9.97
N ALA A 126 5.71 5.15 -10.56
CA ALA A 126 7.00 4.95 -9.91
C ALA A 126 8.12 5.73 -10.63
N LEU A 127 9.03 6.29 -9.83
CA LEU A 127 10.30 6.77 -10.37
C LEU A 127 11.06 5.59 -10.98
N ASN A 128 11.56 5.77 -12.21
CA ASN A 128 12.29 4.74 -12.95
C ASN A 128 13.71 4.58 -12.39
N ASP A 129 13.81 3.90 -11.24
CA ASP A 129 15.08 3.61 -10.57
C ASP A 129 15.22 2.10 -10.33
N VAL A 130 16.28 1.50 -10.87
CA VAL A 130 16.60 0.07 -10.74
C VAL A 130 16.82 -0.39 -9.30
N LYS A 131 17.13 0.53 -8.38
CA LYS A 131 17.33 0.25 -6.96
C LYS A 131 16.01 0.18 -6.20
N THR A 132 14.95 0.75 -6.74
CA THR A 132 13.62 0.75 -6.12
C THR A 132 13.08 -0.67 -5.98
N LYS A 133 12.57 -0.99 -4.78
CA LYS A 133 11.97 -2.28 -4.45
C LYS A 133 10.58 -2.08 -3.85
N PHE A 134 9.69 -2.98 -4.23
CA PHE A 134 8.33 -3.09 -3.72
C PHE A 134 8.10 -4.50 -3.17
N GLY A 135 7.19 -4.66 -2.23
CA GLY A 135 6.82 -5.97 -1.73
C GLY A 135 6.34 -5.97 -0.28
N LEU A 136 5.94 -7.15 0.15
CA LEU A 136 5.42 -7.44 1.49
C LEU A 136 6.34 -8.49 2.15
N PRO A 137 7.47 -8.08 2.74
CA PRO A 137 8.49 -9.00 3.27
C PRO A 137 8.18 -9.52 4.68
N GLU A 138 7.02 -9.22 5.26
CA GLU A 138 6.65 -9.49 6.65
C GLU A 138 6.87 -10.96 7.05
N VAL A 139 6.61 -11.91 6.15
CA VAL A 139 6.82 -13.35 6.41
C VAL A 139 8.28 -13.68 6.74
N THR A 140 9.24 -12.91 6.22
CA THR A 140 10.68 -13.12 6.52
C THR A 140 11.04 -12.74 7.95
N LEU A 141 10.15 -12.02 8.63
CA LEU A 141 10.24 -11.60 10.03
C LEU A 141 9.30 -12.39 10.95
N GLY A 142 8.63 -13.45 10.43
CA GLY A 142 7.62 -14.19 11.18
C GLY A 142 6.30 -13.44 11.37
N LEU A 143 6.05 -12.40 10.58
CA LEU A 143 4.87 -11.56 10.63
C LEU A 143 3.96 -11.76 9.41
N LEU A 144 2.79 -11.16 9.44
CA LEU A 144 1.87 -11.06 8.30
C LEU A 144 1.64 -9.59 7.94
N PRO A 145 1.44 -9.27 6.65
CA PRO A 145 1.02 -7.93 6.23
C PRO A 145 -0.31 -7.54 6.89
N GLY A 146 -0.30 -6.51 7.74
CA GLY A 146 -1.43 -6.12 8.58
C GLY A 146 -2.31 -5.00 8.03
N GLY A 147 -1.79 -4.15 7.11
CA GLY A 147 -2.49 -2.96 6.58
C GLY A 147 -3.41 -3.24 5.39
N GLY A 148 -3.72 -4.51 5.09
CA GLY A 148 -4.62 -4.92 4.01
C GLY A 148 -3.93 -5.31 2.71
N GLY A 149 -2.61 -5.44 2.70
CA GLY A 149 -1.81 -5.80 1.52
C GLY A 149 -2.15 -7.18 0.97
N ILE A 150 -2.36 -8.18 1.84
CA ILE A 150 -2.77 -9.54 1.42
C ILE A 150 -4.04 -9.48 0.57
N VAL A 151 -5.06 -8.79 1.07
CA VAL A 151 -6.37 -8.71 0.40
C VAL A 151 -6.24 -7.99 -0.95
N ARG A 152 -5.52 -6.87 -0.98
CA ARG A 152 -5.34 -6.10 -2.22
C ARG A 152 -4.49 -6.84 -3.24
N MET A 153 -3.38 -7.45 -2.82
CA MET A 153 -2.53 -8.25 -3.72
C MET A 153 -3.31 -9.42 -4.34
N VAL A 154 -4.05 -10.18 -3.53
CA VAL A 154 -4.85 -11.31 -4.03
C VAL A 154 -5.97 -10.84 -4.95
N ARG A 155 -6.64 -9.74 -4.63
CA ARG A 155 -7.70 -9.21 -5.48
C ARG A 155 -7.19 -8.68 -6.81
N LEU A 156 -6.04 -7.98 -6.80
CA LEU A 156 -5.45 -7.41 -8.03
C LEU A 156 -4.80 -8.47 -8.92
N LEU A 157 -4.05 -9.41 -8.34
CA LEU A 157 -3.23 -10.37 -9.09
C LEU A 157 -3.88 -11.74 -9.28
N GLY A 158 -4.88 -12.04 -8.48
CA GLY A 158 -5.34 -13.41 -8.27
C GLY A 158 -4.38 -14.21 -7.36
N LEU A 159 -4.89 -15.29 -6.81
CA LEU A 159 -4.15 -16.07 -5.80
C LEU A 159 -2.87 -16.69 -6.37
N GLN A 160 -2.89 -17.17 -7.60
CA GLN A 160 -1.74 -17.83 -8.23
C GLN A 160 -0.52 -16.91 -8.35
N ASN A 161 -0.73 -15.64 -8.70
CA ASN A 161 0.37 -14.66 -8.84
C ASN A 161 0.73 -14.00 -7.51
N ALA A 162 -0.24 -13.84 -6.60
CA ALA A 162 -0.01 -13.19 -5.31
C ALA A 162 0.71 -14.14 -4.32
N LEU A 163 0.36 -15.43 -4.32
CA LEU A 163 0.85 -16.39 -3.33
C LEU A 163 2.38 -16.46 -3.22
N PRO A 164 3.16 -16.60 -4.32
CA PRO A 164 4.62 -16.63 -4.24
C PRO A 164 5.22 -15.33 -3.68
N LEU A 165 4.62 -14.18 -3.98
CA LEU A 165 5.09 -12.88 -3.48
C LEU A 165 4.84 -12.73 -1.98
N LEU A 166 3.69 -13.21 -1.50
CA LEU A 166 3.28 -13.12 -0.10
C LEU A 166 4.00 -14.15 0.78
N MET A 167 4.06 -15.40 0.32
CA MET A 167 4.59 -16.52 1.11
C MET A 167 6.11 -16.55 1.17
N GLU A 168 6.80 -15.97 0.19
CA GLU A 168 8.25 -15.91 0.16
C GLU A 168 8.77 -14.50 0.55
N GLY A 169 7.88 -13.51 0.77
CA GLY A 169 8.27 -12.14 1.06
C GLY A 169 9.10 -11.50 -0.05
N LYS A 170 8.90 -11.94 -1.29
CA LYS A 170 9.72 -11.49 -2.42
C LYS A 170 9.55 -10.01 -2.71
N GLN A 171 10.67 -9.33 -2.79
CA GLN A 171 10.75 -7.97 -3.27
C GLN A 171 10.93 -7.97 -4.80
N PHE A 172 10.33 -6.99 -5.46
CA PHE A 172 10.40 -6.84 -6.91
C PHE A 172 10.64 -5.38 -7.30
N GLY A 173 11.30 -5.17 -8.43
CA GLY A 173 11.59 -3.83 -8.96
C GLY A 173 10.46 -3.24 -9.78
N VAL A 174 10.66 -2.02 -10.27
CA VAL A 174 9.69 -1.22 -11.03
C VAL A 174 9.16 -1.98 -12.25
N GLU A 175 10.04 -2.53 -13.08
CA GLU A 175 9.66 -3.27 -14.30
C GLU A 175 8.75 -4.47 -13.98
N LYS A 176 9.10 -5.24 -12.94
CA LYS A 176 8.28 -6.37 -12.53
C LYS A 176 6.93 -5.92 -11.98
N ALA A 177 6.90 -4.85 -11.19
CA ALA A 177 5.65 -4.27 -10.69
C ALA A 177 4.74 -3.81 -11.84
N LYS A 178 5.32 -3.20 -12.87
CA LYS A 178 4.63 -2.78 -14.09
C LYS A 178 4.08 -3.97 -14.88
N SER A 179 4.90 -5.02 -15.07
CA SER A 179 4.45 -6.24 -15.76
C SER A 179 3.32 -6.98 -15.02
N LEU A 180 3.21 -6.80 -13.71
CA LEU A 180 2.12 -7.33 -12.88
C LEU A 180 0.89 -6.41 -12.82
N GLY A 181 0.93 -5.21 -13.40
CA GLY A 181 -0.14 -4.23 -13.26
C GLY A 181 -0.25 -3.61 -11.87
N LEU A 182 0.78 -3.74 -11.03
CA LEU A 182 0.84 -3.14 -9.70
C LEU A 182 1.38 -1.70 -9.72
N VAL A 183 2.20 -1.36 -10.70
CA VAL A 183 2.60 -0.01 -11.09
C VAL A 183 2.05 0.23 -12.50
N HIS A 184 1.45 1.38 -12.74
CA HIS A 184 0.72 1.67 -13.97
C HIS A 184 1.54 2.52 -14.95
N ASP A 185 2.41 3.40 -14.40
CA ASP A 185 3.28 4.27 -15.20
C ASP A 185 4.60 4.52 -14.48
N THR A 186 5.58 5.07 -15.20
CA THR A 186 6.88 5.45 -14.67
C THR A 186 7.21 6.90 -15.00
N ALA A 187 8.09 7.50 -14.21
CA ALA A 187 8.60 8.86 -14.41
C ALA A 187 10.13 8.85 -14.28
N GLU A 188 10.81 9.77 -14.99
CA GLU A 188 12.26 9.87 -14.97
C GLU A 188 12.77 10.89 -13.95
N SER A 189 11.88 11.73 -13.40
CA SER A 189 12.20 12.72 -12.38
C SER A 189 11.07 12.88 -11.36
N LEU A 190 11.36 13.51 -10.20
CA LEU A 190 10.35 13.81 -9.18
C LEU A 190 9.31 14.81 -9.68
N ASP A 191 9.72 15.74 -10.53
CA ASP A 191 8.81 16.74 -11.12
C ASP A 191 7.85 16.04 -12.10
N GLU A 192 8.35 15.20 -13.00
CA GLU A 192 7.53 14.41 -13.91
C GLU A 192 6.58 13.47 -13.14
N LEU A 193 7.07 12.87 -12.05
CA LEU A 193 6.25 12.00 -11.20
C LEU A 193 5.04 12.75 -10.62
N LEU A 194 5.24 13.98 -10.16
CA LEU A 194 4.17 14.83 -9.65
C LEU A 194 3.24 15.31 -10.78
N GLU A 195 3.79 15.76 -11.89
CA GLU A 195 3.02 16.20 -13.06
C GLU A 195 2.11 15.11 -13.60
N LYS A 196 2.63 13.90 -13.78
CA LYS A 196 1.86 12.72 -14.20
C LYS A 196 0.76 12.36 -13.19
N SER A 197 1.05 12.47 -11.90
CA SER A 197 0.06 12.22 -10.84
C SER A 197 -1.10 13.21 -10.90
N ILE A 198 -0.82 14.49 -11.06
CA ILE A 198 -1.82 15.55 -11.22
C ILE A 198 -2.62 15.35 -12.51
N ALA A 199 -1.93 15.07 -13.62
CA ALA A 199 -2.57 14.86 -14.92
C ALA A 199 -3.54 13.66 -14.88
N TRP A 200 -3.14 12.55 -14.23
CA TRP A 200 -4.00 11.40 -14.08
C TRP A 200 -5.26 11.71 -13.26
N ILE A 201 -5.12 12.43 -12.15
CA ILE A 201 -6.26 12.87 -11.32
C ILE A 201 -7.25 13.70 -12.14
N LYS A 202 -6.77 14.67 -12.91
CA LYS A 202 -7.61 15.53 -13.75
C LYS A 202 -8.37 14.74 -14.83
N GLN A 203 -7.80 13.65 -15.32
CA GLN A 203 -8.43 12.78 -16.34
C GLN A 203 -9.43 11.78 -15.74
N HIS A 204 -9.36 11.52 -14.42
CA HIS A 204 -10.15 10.49 -13.74
C HIS A 204 -10.87 11.08 -12.52
N PRO A 205 -11.85 11.99 -12.72
CA PRO A 205 -12.48 12.72 -11.61
C PRO A 205 -13.25 11.83 -10.62
N GLN A 206 -13.50 10.59 -11.01
CA GLN A 206 -14.06 9.55 -10.15
C GLN A 206 -13.23 8.29 -10.30
N SER A 207 -12.93 7.66 -9.18
CA SER A 207 -12.13 6.43 -9.16
C SER A 207 -12.55 5.52 -8.03
N GLN A 208 -12.41 4.23 -8.28
CA GLN A 208 -12.58 3.17 -7.30
C GLN A 208 -11.63 2.02 -7.64
N GLN A 209 -11.32 1.21 -6.66
CA GLN A 209 -10.51 0.01 -6.91
C GLN A 209 -11.26 -0.95 -7.85
N PRO A 210 -10.55 -1.67 -8.73
CA PRO A 210 -11.19 -2.64 -9.63
C PRO A 210 -12.05 -3.64 -8.89
N PHE A 211 -11.61 -4.07 -7.71
CA PHE A 211 -12.30 -5.07 -6.90
C PHE A 211 -13.51 -4.53 -6.10
N ASP A 212 -13.74 -3.22 -6.13
CA ASP A 212 -14.93 -2.58 -5.57
C ASP A 212 -16.04 -2.39 -6.62
N VAL A 213 -15.71 -2.62 -7.88
CA VAL A 213 -16.69 -2.57 -8.98
C VAL A 213 -17.61 -3.78 -8.86
N LYS A 214 -18.93 -3.54 -8.91
CA LYS A 214 -19.92 -4.62 -8.89
C LYS A 214 -19.68 -5.61 -10.03
N GLY A 215 -19.58 -6.89 -9.69
CA GLY A 215 -19.34 -7.96 -10.66
C GLY A 215 -17.86 -8.21 -10.98
N TYR A 216 -16.95 -7.55 -10.28
CA TYR A 216 -15.51 -7.84 -10.40
C TYR A 216 -15.21 -9.32 -10.18
N LYS A 217 -14.34 -9.87 -11.02
CA LYS A 217 -13.86 -11.25 -10.90
C LYS A 217 -12.38 -11.25 -10.61
N ILE A 218 -11.98 -11.89 -9.51
CA ILE A 218 -10.58 -12.06 -9.17
C ILE A 218 -9.85 -12.80 -10.30
N PRO A 219 -8.71 -12.32 -10.80
CA PRO A 219 -7.92 -13.01 -11.80
C PRO A 219 -7.60 -14.45 -11.38
N GLY A 220 -7.77 -15.40 -12.31
CA GLY A 220 -7.58 -16.83 -12.04
C GLY A 220 -8.71 -17.52 -11.27
N GLY A 221 -9.74 -16.80 -10.86
CA GLY A 221 -10.94 -17.35 -10.21
C GLY A 221 -11.00 -17.16 -8.70
N SER A 222 -12.13 -17.57 -8.13
CA SER A 222 -12.39 -17.53 -6.69
C SER A 222 -11.89 -18.80 -5.99
N PRO A 223 -11.81 -18.83 -4.66
CA PRO A 223 -11.47 -20.05 -3.90
C PRO A 223 -12.37 -21.25 -4.18
N SER A 224 -13.60 -21.02 -4.66
CA SER A 224 -14.54 -22.07 -5.05
C SER A 224 -14.32 -22.60 -6.47
N SER A 225 -13.47 -21.99 -7.29
CA SER A 225 -13.13 -22.53 -8.60
C SER A 225 -12.21 -23.75 -8.46
N PRO A 226 -12.39 -24.83 -9.26
CA PRO A 226 -11.64 -26.08 -9.09
C PRO A 226 -10.12 -25.90 -9.10
N ALA A 227 -9.60 -25.08 -10.00
CA ALA A 227 -8.15 -24.82 -10.10
C ALA A 227 -7.57 -24.14 -8.85
N VAL A 228 -8.28 -23.14 -8.30
CA VAL A 228 -7.86 -22.43 -7.09
C VAL A 228 -8.00 -23.32 -5.86
N ALA A 229 -9.10 -24.08 -5.75
CA ALA A 229 -9.31 -25.03 -4.66
C ALA A 229 -8.21 -26.11 -4.62
N GLN A 230 -7.83 -26.66 -5.78
CA GLN A 230 -6.74 -27.62 -5.89
C GLN A 230 -5.40 -27.00 -5.48
N MET A 231 -5.11 -25.77 -5.93
CA MET A 231 -3.87 -25.06 -5.55
C MET A 231 -3.81 -24.81 -4.04
N LEU A 232 -4.92 -24.38 -3.43
CA LEU A 232 -4.97 -24.14 -1.98
C LEU A 232 -4.74 -25.43 -1.16
N ALA A 233 -5.23 -26.56 -1.64
CA ALA A 233 -5.03 -27.86 -0.99
C ALA A 233 -3.54 -28.30 -1.01
N ILE A 234 -2.79 -27.92 -2.06
CA ILE A 234 -1.40 -28.34 -2.26
C ILE A 234 -0.42 -27.30 -1.70
N ALA A 235 -0.78 -26.02 -1.65
CA ALA A 235 0.11 -24.92 -1.25
C ALA A 235 0.84 -25.14 0.09
N PRO A 236 0.21 -25.62 1.18
CA PRO A 236 0.90 -25.86 2.43
C PRO A 236 2.02 -26.91 2.30
N ALA A 237 1.78 -27.97 1.52
CA ALA A 237 2.79 -29.02 1.29
C ALA A 237 3.98 -28.49 0.47
N MET A 238 3.71 -27.68 -0.56
CA MET A 238 4.76 -27.06 -1.38
C MET A 238 5.62 -26.05 -0.61
N LEU A 239 5.05 -25.41 0.41
CA LEU A 239 5.74 -24.40 1.20
C LEU A 239 6.52 -24.98 2.37
N ARG A 240 6.15 -26.18 2.84
CA ARG A 240 6.78 -26.84 3.98
C ARG A 240 8.30 -26.93 3.84
N ASP A 241 8.81 -27.27 2.67
CA ASP A 241 10.24 -27.37 2.41
C ASP A 241 10.93 -26.00 2.42
N LYS A 242 10.23 -24.95 1.99
CA LYS A 242 10.76 -23.57 1.96
C LYS A 242 10.72 -22.89 3.33
N THR A 243 9.72 -23.19 4.13
CA THR A 243 9.52 -22.62 5.47
C THR A 243 10.19 -23.46 6.56
N LYS A 244 10.90 -24.54 6.22
CA LYS A 244 11.53 -25.49 7.16
C LYS A 244 10.54 -26.07 8.18
N GLY A 245 9.27 -26.15 7.81
CA GLY A 245 8.21 -26.71 8.64
C GLY A 245 7.59 -25.74 9.65
N CYS A 246 7.89 -24.45 9.54
CA CYS A 246 7.23 -23.39 10.32
C CYS A 246 5.90 -23.00 9.69
#